data_0db4d1cd8aa03609871a8760bc573656
#
_entry.id   0db4d1cd8aa03609871a8760bc573656
#
_cell.length_a   1.000
_cell.length_b   1.000
_cell.length_c   1.000
_cell.angle_alpha   90.00
_cell.angle_beta   90.00
_cell.angle_gamma   90.00
#
_symmetry.space_group_name_H-M   'P 1'
#
loop_
_entity.id
_entity.type
_entity.pdbx_description
1 polymer ?
#
loop_
_entity_poly.entity_id
_entity_poly.type
_entity_poly.pdbx_seq_one_letter_code
_entity_poly.pdbx_strand_id
1 'polypeptide(L)'
;MNEFDELVDIVKKLREECPWDMEQTHESLSRHLIEEAYELLDSLASIEEKDSNYEHVKDELGDLLLQILLHSKIAEENNKFAIVDVINSLQAKLID
;
A
#
# COMPACT_ATOMS: atom_id res chain seq x y z
N MET A 1 14.06 0.72 15.03
CA MET A 1 13.18 0.91 13.86
C MET A 1 11.91 0.08 14.07
N ASN A 2 10.73 0.65 13.88
CA ASN A 2 9.49 -0.09 14.06
C ASN A 2 9.10 -0.85 12.77
N GLU A 3 8.05 -1.65 12.89
CA GLU A 3 7.60 -2.50 11.78
C GLU A 3 7.22 -1.69 10.54
N PHE A 4 6.62 -0.53 10.72
CA PHE A 4 6.25 0.32 9.59
C PHE A 4 7.49 0.83 8.87
N ASP A 5 8.48 1.29 9.60
CA ASP A 5 9.73 1.78 9.00
C ASP A 5 10.46 0.67 8.27
N GLU A 6 10.45 -0.54 8.83
CA GLU A 6 11.04 -1.69 8.16
C GLU A 6 10.36 -2.00 6.84
N LEU A 7 9.03 -1.93 6.81
CA LEU A 7 8.26 -2.14 5.59
C LEU A 7 8.58 -1.07 4.54
N VAL A 8 8.67 0.18 4.96
CA VAL A 8 9.03 1.28 4.06
C VAL A 8 10.41 1.05 3.45
N ASP A 9 11.37 0.57 4.25
CA ASP A 9 12.71 0.25 3.75
C ASP A 9 12.68 -0.91 2.75
N ILE A 10 11.85 -1.92 2.98
CA ILE A 10 11.70 -3.03 2.05
C ILE A 10 11.16 -2.54 0.71
N VAL A 11 10.16 -1.69 0.74
CA VAL A 11 9.58 -1.12 -0.49
C VAL A 11 10.62 -0.28 -1.24
N LYS A 12 11.43 0.49 -0.50
CA LYS A 12 12.52 1.24 -1.09
C LYS A 12 13.50 0.33 -1.84
N LYS A 13 13.88 -0.78 -1.22
CA LYS A 13 14.79 -1.75 -1.84
C LYS A 13 14.17 -2.39 -3.09
N LEU A 14 12.88 -2.69 -3.04
CA LEU A 14 12.18 -3.23 -4.20
C LEU A 14 12.26 -2.26 -5.38
N ARG A 15 12.05 -0.96 -5.12
CA ARG A 15 12.14 0.05 -6.16
C ARG A 15 13.55 0.22 -6.72
N GLU A 16 14.57 -0.04 -5.90
CA GLU A 16 15.96 0.12 -6.31
C GLU A 16 16.56 -1.11 -6.95
N GLU A 17 16.10 -2.30 -6.58
CA GLU A 17 16.78 -3.56 -6.91
C GLU A 17 15.93 -4.56 -7.70
N CYS A 18 14.61 -4.53 -7.57
CA CYS A 18 13.74 -5.48 -8.27
C CYS A 18 13.37 -4.93 -9.65
N PRO A 19 13.77 -5.58 -10.75
CA PRO A 19 13.51 -5.07 -12.11
C PRO A 19 12.03 -4.79 -12.37
N TRP A 20 11.13 -5.63 -11.90
CA TRP A 20 9.70 -5.42 -12.10
C TRP A 20 9.22 -4.15 -11.38
N ASP A 21 9.58 -4.01 -10.11
CA ASP A 21 9.18 -2.85 -9.31
C ASP A 21 9.81 -1.55 -9.82
N MET A 22 11.06 -1.63 -10.30
CA MET A 22 11.76 -0.45 -10.82
C MET A 22 11.07 0.15 -12.05
N GLU A 23 10.41 -0.68 -12.84
CA GLU A 23 9.75 -0.25 -14.06
C GLU A 23 8.36 0.32 -13.85
N GLN A 24 7.78 0.14 -12.65
CA GLN A 24 6.41 0.57 -12.41
C GLN A 24 6.30 2.09 -12.29
N THR A 25 5.18 2.61 -12.76
CA THR A 25 4.82 4.04 -12.67
C THR A 25 3.45 4.14 -12.01
N HIS A 26 3.03 5.36 -11.69
CA HIS A 26 1.67 5.57 -11.19
C HIS A 26 0.64 4.98 -12.13
N GLU A 27 0.83 5.21 -13.43
CA GLU A 27 -0.09 4.71 -14.44
C GLU A 27 -0.12 3.20 -14.50
N SER A 28 1.06 2.55 -14.54
CA SER A 28 1.13 1.09 -14.64
C SER A 28 0.55 0.40 -13.41
N LEU A 29 0.65 1.04 -12.24
CA LEU A 29 0.13 0.47 -10.99
C LEU A 29 -1.34 0.77 -10.74
N SER A 30 -1.96 1.67 -11.51
CA SER A 30 -3.36 2.07 -11.29
C SER A 30 -4.32 0.88 -11.34
N ARG A 31 -4.11 -0.03 -12.29
CA ARG A 31 -4.93 -1.23 -12.41
C ARG A 31 -4.75 -2.13 -11.19
N HIS A 32 -3.53 -2.32 -10.75
CA HIS A 32 -3.23 -3.14 -9.59
C HIS A 32 -3.89 -2.59 -8.33
N LEU A 33 -3.90 -1.26 -8.19
CA LEU A 33 -4.56 -0.62 -7.06
C LEU A 33 -6.05 -0.98 -7.01
N ILE A 34 -6.72 -0.90 -8.16
CA ILE A 34 -8.13 -1.23 -8.25
C ILE A 34 -8.37 -2.71 -7.96
N GLU A 35 -7.54 -3.58 -8.55
CA GLU A 35 -7.65 -5.03 -8.33
C GLU A 35 -7.50 -5.40 -6.87
N GLU A 36 -6.50 -4.82 -6.19
CA GLU A 36 -6.29 -5.08 -4.77
C GLU A 36 -7.44 -4.57 -3.92
N ALA A 37 -8.02 -3.41 -4.29
CA ALA A 37 -9.18 -2.89 -3.58
C ALA A 37 -10.38 -3.82 -3.72
N TYR A 38 -10.63 -4.37 -4.91
CA TYR A 38 -11.72 -5.33 -5.12
C TYR A 38 -11.48 -6.63 -4.37
N GLU A 39 -10.26 -7.12 -4.35
CA GLU A 39 -9.93 -8.34 -3.60
C GLU A 39 -10.16 -8.15 -2.10
N LEU A 40 -9.80 -6.98 -1.58
CA LEU A 40 -10.10 -6.63 -0.19
C LEU A 40 -11.61 -6.61 0.05
N LEU A 41 -12.36 -5.98 -0.85
CA LEU A 41 -13.82 -5.90 -0.72
C LEU A 41 -14.44 -7.29 -0.68
N ASP A 42 -14.03 -8.19 -1.57
CA ASP A 42 -14.51 -9.56 -1.59
C ASP A 42 -14.16 -10.31 -0.31
N SER A 43 -12.95 -10.10 0.20
CA SER A 43 -12.52 -10.76 1.44
C SER A 43 -13.33 -10.26 2.63
N LEU A 44 -13.67 -8.97 2.68
CA LEU A 44 -14.50 -8.42 3.74
C LEU A 44 -15.89 -9.02 3.74
N ALA A 45 -16.46 -9.24 2.57
CA ALA A 45 -17.77 -9.87 2.45
C ALA A 45 -17.77 -11.32 2.96
N SER A 46 -16.65 -12.02 2.83
CA SER A 46 -16.53 -13.41 3.26
C SER A 46 -16.49 -13.60 4.79
N ILE A 47 -16.24 -12.55 5.55
CA ILE A 47 -16.17 -12.65 7.02
C ILE A 47 -17.50 -13.12 7.61
N GLU A 48 -18.61 -12.66 7.05
CA GLU A 48 -19.95 -13.04 7.54
C GLU A 48 -20.19 -14.54 7.39
N GLU A 49 -19.54 -15.16 6.42
CA GLU A 49 -19.71 -16.60 6.20
C GLU A 49 -18.84 -17.43 7.13
N LYS A 50 -17.64 -16.94 7.45
CA LYS A 50 -16.68 -17.69 8.24
C LYS A 50 -15.67 -16.74 8.91
N ASP A 51 -15.62 -16.80 10.23
CA ASP A 51 -14.74 -15.94 11.02
C ASP A 51 -13.25 -16.13 10.67
N SER A 52 -12.86 -17.36 10.32
CA SER A 52 -11.46 -17.64 9.94
C SER A 52 -11.02 -16.87 8.69
N ASN A 53 -11.95 -16.30 7.93
CA ASN A 53 -11.63 -15.50 6.74
C ASN A 53 -10.98 -14.16 7.07
N TYR A 54 -10.90 -13.78 8.36
CA TYR A 54 -10.11 -12.61 8.79
C TYR A 54 -8.64 -12.75 8.43
N GLU A 55 -8.09 -13.96 8.36
CA GLU A 55 -6.71 -14.14 7.91
C GLU A 55 -6.53 -13.69 6.47
N HIS A 56 -7.53 -13.98 5.64
CA HIS A 56 -7.51 -13.54 4.25
C HIS A 56 -7.64 -12.01 4.15
N VAL A 57 -8.50 -11.41 4.97
CA VAL A 57 -8.66 -9.96 5.03
C VAL A 57 -7.35 -9.29 5.41
N LYS A 58 -6.64 -9.83 6.40
CA LYS A 58 -5.34 -9.31 6.82
C LYS A 58 -4.36 -9.28 5.65
N ASP A 59 -4.29 -10.34 4.87
CA ASP A 59 -3.38 -10.42 3.74
C ASP A 59 -3.76 -9.41 2.65
N GLU A 60 -5.06 -9.26 2.39
CA GLU A 60 -5.54 -8.31 1.37
C GLU A 60 -5.31 -6.86 1.79
N LEU A 61 -5.42 -6.57 3.09
CA LEU A 61 -5.09 -5.23 3.60
C LEU A 61 -3.60 -4.92 3.36
N GLY A 62 -2.75 -5.92 3.56
CA GLY A 62 -1.32 -5.79 3.28
C GLY A 62 -1.05 -5.50 1.81
N ASP A 63 -1.73 -6.20 0.92
CA ASP A 63 -1.56 -6.00 -0.52
C ASP A 63 -1.98 -4.59 -0.95
N LEU A 64 -3.06 -4.07 -0.36
CA LEU A 64 -3.49 -2.69 -0.64
C LEU A 64 -2.49 -1.68 -0.07
N LEU A 65 -1.98 -1.94 1.13
CA LEU A 65 -0.97 -1.08 1.76
C LEU A 65 0.28 -1.00 0.88
N LEU A 66 0.69 -2.12 0.28
CA LEU A 66 1.83 -2.13 -0.65
C LEU A 66 1.61 -1.14 -1.79
N GLN A 67 0.41 -1.10 -2.37
CA GLN A 67 0.10 -0.16 -3.45
C GLN A 67 0.24 1.29 -3.00
N ILE A 68 -0.22 1.59 -1.80
CA ILE A 68 -0.10 2.94 -1.23
C ILE A 68 1.37 3.32 -1.05
N LEU A 69 2.18 2.41 -0.53
CA LEU A 69 3.60 2.65 -0.32
C LEU A 69 4.36 2.79 -1.63
N LEU A 70 4.01 2.01 -2.65
CA LEU A 70 4.64 2.12 -3.96
C LEU A 70 4.36 3.47 -4.61
N HIS A 71 3.11 3.92 -4.60
CA HIS A 71 2.76 5.24 -5.14
C HIS A 71 3.45 6.36 -4.37
N SER A 72 3.53 6.24 -3.05
CA SER A 72 4.21 7.23 -2.22
C SER A 72 5.70 7.27 -2.54
N LYS A 73 6.31 6.11 -2.78
CA LYS A 73 7.73 6.03 -3.12
C LYS A 73 8.02 6.66 -4.49
N ILE A 74 7.16 6.39 -5.46
CA ILE A 74 7.28 7.01 -6.78
C ILE A 74 7.18 8.53 -6.68
N ALA A 75 6.24 9.03 -5.87
CA ALA A 75 6.10 10.47 -5.64
C ALA A 75 7.35 11.07 -5.00
N GLU A 76 7.96 10.36 -4.04
CA GLU A 76 9.20 10.79 -3.40
C GLU A 76 10.35 10.87 -4.41
N GLU A 77 10.45 9.88 -5.28
CA GLU A 77 11.46 9.87 -6.35
C GLU A 77 11.33 11.08 -7.27
N ASN A 78 10.10 11.56 -7.45
CA ASN A 78 9.80 12.71 -8.31
C ASN A 78 9.79 14.03 -7.52
N ASN A 79 10.29 14.01 -6.28
CA ASN A 79 10.41 15.18 -5.42
C ASN A 79 9.06 15.87 -5.13
N LYS A 80 7.99 15.08 -5.00
CA LYS A 80 6.65 15.61 -4.72
C LYS A 80 6.28 15.52 -3.24
N PHE A 81 6.34 14.31 -2.68
CA PHE A 81 6.09 14.08 -1.26
C PHE A 81 6.57 12.67 -0.89
N ALA A 82 6.65 12.40 0.42
CA ALA A 82 7.00 11.09 0.94
C ALA A 82 5.84 10.52 1.76
N ILE A 83 5.95 9.27 2.19
CA ILE A 83 4.87 8.61 2.95
C ILE A 83 4.55 9.37 4.25
N VAL A 84 5.54 10.01 4.88
CA VAL A 84 5.30 10.79 6.09
C VAL A 84 4.32 11.94 5.82
N ASP A 85 4.37 12.53 4.64
CA ASP A 85 3.45 13.62 4.27
C ASP A 85 2.03 13.10 4.09
N VAL A 86 1.89 11.90 3.55
CA VAL A 86 0.59 11.25 3.41
C VAL A 86 -0.02 11.02 4.80
N ILE A 87 0.78 10.51 5.72
CA ILE A 87 0.35 10.25 7.10
C ILE A 87 -0.06 11.56 7.78
N ASN A 88 0.78 12.59 7.69
CA ASN A 88 0.51 13.88 8.31
C ASN A 88 -0.75 14.53 7.75
N SER A 89 -0.95 14.43 6.44
CA SER A 89 -2.14 14.96 5.79
C SER A 89 -3.42 14.29 6.30
N LEU A 90 -3.37 12.96 6.43
CA LEU A 90 -4.51 12.22 6.96
C LEU A 90 -4.79 12.58 8.41
N GLN A 91 -3.74 12.63 9.25
CA GLN A 91 -3.89 12.99 10.65
C GLN A 91 -4.54 14.37 10.81
N ALA A 92 -4.12 15.33 9.99
CA ALA A 92 -4.68 16.68 10.05
C ALA A 92 -6.18 16.69 9.76
N LYS A 93 -6.62 15.87 8.82
CA LYS A 93 -8.06 15.75 8.51
C LYS A 93 -8.86 15.12 9.64
N LEU A 94 -8.26 14.16 10.33
CA LEU A 94 -8.96 13.39 11.37
C LEU A 94 -9.04 14.13 12.70
N ILE A 95 -8.07 14.99 12.99
CA ILE A 95 -7.97 15.69 14.26
C ILE A 95 -8.74 17.00 14.26
N ASP A 96 -8.92 17.59 13.12
CA ASP A 96 -9.51 18.91 12.96
C ASP A 96 -10.98 19.01 13.44
#